data_8a5e59974dc3096e0e362956c4ee0895
#
_entry.id   8a5e59974dc3096e0e362956c4ee0895
#
_cell.length_a   1.000
_cell.length_b   1.000
_cell.length_c   1.000
_cell.angle_alpha   90.00
_cell.angle_beta   90.00
_cell.angle_gamma   90.00
#
_symmetry.space_group_name_H-M   'P 1'
#
loop_
_entity.id
_entity.type
_entity.pdbx_description
1 polymer ?
#
loop_
_entity_poly.entity_id
_entity_poly.type
_entity_poly.pdbx_seq_one_letter_code
_entity_poly.pdbx_strand_id
1 'polypeptide(L)'
;MTAPLRIGVIGAGSLGFHHVRILRDMDSVELVGFVDSSDEQATRVAGELGVKRYPDTAALLGDVDAATIVVPTSEHFTVAKAALDAGRHVFIEKPFTATLAEAEELLDIARRNGCIVQIGHVERFNRAVRAALPHVSKPRFIESERLALFSVRGSDVAVVLDLMIHDIDIVLTLVGETVEEISAVGVPVLTPMLDIANARVTFSSGTVANITSSRISRDRVRKIRIFQESGYISLDLSAGTGDFFRLKGKIDPRQLPAGPVSITDFVDRIPLTAPEGEPLRLEFDSFLLAVRGDAPVVVTGEDGKRALAVALRIVAEIERTGPALAGEAVALRA
;
A
#
# COMPACT_ATOMS: atom_id res chain seq x y z
N MET A 1 14.97 20.75 21.05
CA MET A 1 14.26 20.39 19.79
C MET A 1 15.30 19.84 18.84
N THR A 2 15.13 18.65 18.31
CA THR A 2 15.98 18.10 17.23
C THR A 2 15.83 18.95 15.98
N ALA A 3 16.92 19.14 15.21
CA ALA A 3 16.88 19.89 13.95
C ALA A 3 15.87 19.24 12.99
N PRO A 4 15.16 20.02 12.15
CA PRO A 4 14.31 19.49 11.10
C PRO A 4 15.10 18.56 10.18
N LEU A 5 14.50 17.47 9.72
CA LEU A 5 15.11 16.56 8.76
C LEU A 5 15.01 17.18 7.36
N ARG A 6 16.13 17.27 6.64
CA ARG A 6 16.16 17.79 5.27
C ARG A 6 15.69 16.73 4.30
N ILE A 7 14.58 16.99 3.64
CA ILE A 7 13.94 16.03 2.72
C ILE A 7 13.80 16.63 1.33
N GLY A 8 14.02 15.79 0.31
CA GLY A 8 13.73 16.10 -1.09
C GLY A 8 12.66 15.18 -1.67
N VAL A 9 11.93 15.65 -2.66
CA VAL A 9 10.94 14.86 -3.41
C VAL A 9 11.45 14.61 -4.83
N ILE A 10 11.47 13.36 -5.26
CA ILE A 10 11.88 12.95 -6.61
C ILE A 10 10.65 12.42 -7.34
N GLY A 11 10.19 13.16 -8.35
CA GLY A 11 8.92 13.00 -9.03
C GLY A 11 7.83 13.87 -8.40
N ALA A 12 7.34 14.86 -9.15
CA ALA A 12 6.31 15.81 -8.71
C ALA A 12 5.03 15.73 -9.56
N GLY A 13 4.74 14.55 -10.12
CA GLY A 13 3.50 14.27 -10.82
C GLY A 13 2.27 14.36 -9.88
N SER A 14 1.16 13.72 -10.24
CA SER A 14 -0.09 13.84 -9.47
C SER A 14 0.07 13.42 -7.99
N LEU A 15 0.77 12.32 -7.71
CA LEU A 15 0.99 11.87 -6.32
C LEU A 15 2.12 12.66 -5.66
N GLY A 16 3.22 12.92 -6.39
CA GLY A 16 4.34 13.70 -5.88
C GLY A 16 3.95 15.12 -5.48
N PHE A 17 2.96 15.73 -6.14
CA PHE A 17 2.38 17.01 -5.70
C PHE A 17 1.90 16.94 -4.24
N HIS A 18 1.22 15.85 -3.86
CA HIS A 18 0.77 15.67 -2.47
C HIS A 18 1.94 15.45 -1.51
N HIS A 19 3.02 14.76 -1.94
CA HIS A 19 4.23 14.64 -1.14
C HIS A 19 4.86 16.01 -0.88
N VAL A 20 5.06 16.82 -1.92
CA VAL A 20 5.60 18.19 -1.78
C VAL A 20 4.72 19.03 -0.85
N ARG A 21 3.38 19.00 -1.04
CA ARG A 21 2.42 19.76 -0.24
C ARG A 21 2.51 19.38 1.24
N ILE A 22 2.44 18.11 1.56
CA ILE A 22 2.41 17.64 2.95
C ILE A 22 3.75 17.90 3.64
N LEU A 23 4.87 17.56 3.01
CA LEU A 23 6.20 17.74 3.58
C LEU A 23 6.53 19.21 3.82
N ARG A 24 6.09 20.12 2.93
CA ARG A 24 6.24 21.56 3.12
C ARG A 24 5.54 22.06 4.41
N ASP A 25 4.38 21.47 4.74
CA ASP A 25 3.53 21.91 5.84
C ASP A 25 3.82 21.14 7.16
N MET A 26 4.95 20.40 7.24
CA MET A 26 5.38 19.66 8.43
C MET A 26 6.51 20.40 9.17
N ASP A 27 6.27 20.86 10.40
CA ASP A 27 7.27 21.57 11.22
C ASP A 27 8.54 20.75 11.52
N SER A 28 8.43 19.41 11.45
CA SER A 28 9.53 18.46 11.69
C SER A 28 10.42 18.24 10.47
N VAL A 29 10.11 18.86 9.34
CA VAL A 29 10.78 18.71 8.04
C VAL A 29 11.28 20.06 7.54
N GLU A 30 12.47 20.07 6.97
CA GLU A 30 12.94 21.08 6.05
C GLU A 30 12.79 20.51 4.63
N LEU A 31 11.73 20.88 3.92
CA LEU A 31 11.59 20.50 2.51
C LEU A 31 12.57 21.33 1.67
N VAL A 32 13.70 20.72 1.31
CA VAL A 32 14.79 21.38 0.59
C VAL A 32 14.39 21.71 -0.85
N GLY A 33 13.60 20.84 -1.47
CA GLY A 33 13.10 21.05 -2.84
C GLY A 33 12.62 19.75 -3.48
N PHE A 34 12.40 19.81 -4.78
CA PHE A 34 11.98 18.65 -5.57
C PHE A 34 12.63 18.62 -6.95
N VAL A 35 12.59 17.43 -7.58
CA VAL A 35 12.98 17.19 -8.97
C VAL A 35 11.82 16.56 -9.72
N ASP A 36 11.59 17.00 -10.96
CA ASP A 36 10.73 16.33 -11.93
C ASP A 36 11.33 16.44 -13.32
N SER A 37 11.23 15.37 -14.12
CA SER A 37 11.74 15.33 -15.49
C SER A 37 10.87 16.15 -16.47
N SER A 38 9.59 16.39 -16.11
CA SER A 38 8.69 17.24 -16.89
C SER A 38 8.81 18.69 -16.46
N ASP A 39 9.28 19.55 -17.36
CA ASP A 39 9.37 21.00 -17.12
C ASP A 39 7.99 21.63 -16.81
N GLU A 40 6.95 21.16 -17.48
CA GLU A 40 5.57 21.62 -17.24
C GLU A 40 5.12 21.32 -15.81
N GLN A 41 5.26 20.06 -15.37
CA GLN A 41 4.89 19.65 -14.02
C GLN A 41 5.72 20.39 -12.97
N ALA A 42 7.03 20.46 -13.18
CA ALA A 42 7.93 21.15 -12.27
C ALA A 42 7.59 22.65 -12.13
N THR A 43 7.30 23.33 -13.24
CA THR A 43 6.91 24.74 -13.23
C THR A 43 5.59 24.93 -12.47
N ARG A 44 4.61 24.07 -12.72
CA ARG A 44 3.32 24.09 -12.03
C ARG A 44 3.50 23.91 -10.51
N VAL A 45 4.21 22.87 -10.08
CA VAL A 45 4.41 22.57 -8.66
C VAL A 45 5.18 23.67 -7.94
N ALA A 46 6.26 24.19 -8.57
CA ALA A 46 7.02 25.31 -8.02
C ALA A 46 6.15 26.56 -7.86
N GLY A 47 5.33 26.88 -8.87
CA GLY A 47 4.43 28.04 -8.83
C GLY A 47 3.30 27.93 -7.82
N GLU A 48 2.64 26.75 -7.74
CA GLU A 48 1.51 26.55 -6.83
C GLU A 48 1.95 26.40 -5.35
N LEU A 49 3.08 25.74 -5.10
CA LEU A 49 3.52 25.43 -3.75
C LEU A 49 4.66 26.29 -3.22
N GLY A 50 5.29 27.12 -4.08
CA GLY A 50 6.41 27.97 -3.68
C GLY A 50 7.66 27.20 -3.26
N VAL A 51 7.85 25.98 -3.76
CA VAL A 51 8.96 25.08 -3.37
C VAL A 51 10.05 25.10 -4.45
N LYS A 52 11.32 25.10 -4.05
CA LYS A 52 12.48 25.13 -4.93
C LYS A 52 12.52 23.88 -5.83
N ARG A 53 12.63 24.11 -7.13
CA ARG A 53 12.98 23.07 -8.11
C ARG A 53 14.48 22.89 -8.16
N TYR A 54 14.95 21.65 -8.16
CA TYR A 54 16.35 21.27 -8.41
C TYR A 54 16.55 20.87 -9.89
N PRO A 55 17.76 21.05 -10.44
CA PRO A 55 18.02 20.73 -11.84
C PRO A 55 18.02 19.22 -12.12
N ASP A 56 18.48 18.43 -11.17
CA ASP A 56 18.58 16.97 -11.29
C ASP A 56 18.60 16.30 -9.92
N THR A 57 18.48 14.98 -9.92
CA THR A 57 18.46 14.12 -8.73
C THR A 57 19.78 14.20 -7.94
N ALA A 58 20.93 14.25 -8.61
CA ALA A 58 22.23 14.28 -7.94
C ALA A 58 22.42 15.56 -7.13
N ALA A 59 22.04 16.71 -7.70
CA ALA A 59 22.06 17.99 -7.00
C ALA A 59 21.15 17.99 -5.76
N LEU A 60 19.93 17.41 -5.86
CA LEU A 60 19.01 17.29 -4.72
C LEU A 60 19.58 16.38 -3.64
N LEU A 61 20.10 15.20 -4.01
CA LEU A 61 20.67 14.22 -3.07
C LEU A 61 21.88 14.75 -2.32
N GLY A 62 22.61 15.74 -2.88
CA GLY A 62 23.70 16.43 -2.19
C GLY A 62 23.25 17.26 -0.97
N ASP A 63 22.03 17.75 -0.98
CA ASP A 63 21.51 18.72 0.00
C ASP A 63 20.55 18.12 1.04
N VAL A 64 20.16 16.84 0.92
CA VAL A 64 19.13 16.21 1.76
C VAL A 64 19.69 15.11 2.67
N ASP A 65 18.96 14.76 3.72
CA ASP A 65 19.21 13.60 4.59
C ASP A 65 18.36 12.40 4.14
N ALA A 66 17.18 12.66 3.56
CA ALA A 66 16.27 11.66 3.06
C ALA A 66 15.57 12.13 1.78
N ALA A 67 15.08 11.19 0.97
CA ALA A 67 14.30 11.47 -0.22
C ALA A 67 13.02 10.65 -0.29
N THR A 68 11.94 11.26 -0.82
CA THR A 68 10.75 10.51 -1.22
C THR A 68 10.77 10.30 -2.73
N ILE A 69 10.52 9.07 -3.16
CA ILE A 69 10.64 8.63 -4.55
C ILE A 69 9.23 8.31 -5.07
N VAL A 70 8.75 9.14 -6.01
CA VAL A 70 7.38 9.14 -6.52
C VAL A 70 7.40 9.23 -8.05
N VAL A 71 8.36 8.58 -8.65
CA VAL A 71 8.52 8.42 -10.09
C VAL A 71 7.73 7.22 -10.62
N PRO A 72 7.64 6.95 -11.94
CA PRO A 72 7.11 5.68 -12.44
C PRO A 72 7.88 4.47 -11.88
N THR A 73 7.18 3.34 -11.68
CA THR A 73 7.76 2.15 -11.06
C THR A 73 9.04 1.66 -11.75
N SER A 74 9.12 1.78 -13.07
CA SER A 74 10.32 1.44 -13.85
C SER A 74 11.58 2.21 -13.43
N GLU A 75 11.43 3.39 -12.82
CA GLU A 75 12.51 4.26 -12.37
C GLU A 75 12.82 4.10 -10.88
N HIS A 76 11.96 3.39 -10.10
CA HIS A 76 12.13 3.26 -8.66
C HIS A 76 13.50 2.74 -8.29
N PHE A 77 13.94 1.64 -8.94
CA PHE A 77 15.23 1.02 -8.67
C PHE A 77 16.40 1.97 -8.90
N THR A 78 16.47 2.59 -10.08
CA THR A 78 17.57 3.48 -10.45
C THR A 78 17.68 4.68 -9.52
N VAL A 79 16.54 5.31 -9.21
CA VAL A 79 16.50 6.50 -8.34
C VAL A 79 16.79 6.14 -6.88
N ALA A 80 16.18 5.06 -6.38
CA ALA A 80 16.40 4.60 -5.01
C ALA A 80 17.85 4.14 -4.79
N LYS A 81 18.45 3.44 -5.76
CA LYS A 81 19.84 3.02 -5.73
C LYS A 81 20.77 4.23 -5.61
N ALA A 82 20.56 5.27 -6.43
CA ALA A 82 21.36 6.48 -6.37
C ALA A 82 21.26 7.18 -5.00
N ALA A 83 20.06 7.23 -4.42
CA ALA A 83 19.84 7.82 -3.09
C ALA A 83 20.52 7.00 -1.97
N LEU A 84 20.35 5.68 -2.00
CA LEU A 84 20.94 4.77 -1.00
C LEU A 84 22.47 4.73 -1.11
N ASP A 85 23.04 4.72 -2.33
CA ASP A 85 24.49 4.80 -2.56
C ASP A 85 25.08 6.14 -2.06
N ALA A 86 24.30 7.22 -2.10
CA ALA A 86 24.65 8.51 -1.49
C ALA A 86 24.43 8.55 0.05
N GLY A 87 24.05 7.42 0.66
CA GLY A 87 23.80 7.33 2.10
C GLY A 87 22.52 8.06 2.55
N ARG A 88 21.53 8.20 1.68
CA ARG A 88 20.26 8.87 2.01
C ARG A 88 19.18 7.85 2.39
N HIS A 89 18.40 8.17 3.42
CA HIS A 89 17.21 7.40 3.76
C HIS A 89 16.15 7.59 2.66
N VAL A 90 15.35 6.57 2.38
CA VAL A 90 14.37 6.63 1.29
C VAL A 90 12.97 6.20 1.73
N PHE A 91 12.01 6.98 1.27
CA PHE A 91 10.60 6.60 1.20
C PHE A 91 10.28 6.33 -0.26
N ILE A 92 9.81 5.13 -0.62
CA ILE A 92 9.57 4.73 -2.00
C ILE A 92 8.10 4.39 -2.17
N GLU A 93 7.43 4.99 -3.14
CA GLU A 93 6.04 4.65 -3.45
C GLU A 93 5.87 3.21 -3.92
N LYS A 94 4.67 2.70 -3.72
CA LYS A 94 4.28 1.36 -4.19
C LYS A 94 4.10 1.34 -5.73
N PRO A 95 4.33 0.18 -6.37
CA PRO A 95 5.03 -1.01 -5.87
C PRO A 95 6.51 -0.70 -5.61
N PHE A 96 7.13 -1.42 -4.67
CA PHE A 96 8.51 -1.14 -4.24
C PHE A 96 9.48 -1.01 -5.43
N THR A 97 9.46 -1.97 -6.34
CA THR A 97 10.29 -2.04 -7.56
C THR A 97 9.51 -2.75 -8.66
N ALA A 98 10.08 -2.84 -9.86
CA ALA A 98 9.52 -3.63 -10.95
C ALA A 98 9.74 -5.14 -10.76
N THR A 99 10.87 -5.54 -10.18
CA THR A 99 11.27 -6.94 -9.98
C THR A 99 11.70 -7.21 -8.54
N LEU A 100 11.62 -8.48 -8.13
CA LEU A 100 12.11 -8.92 -6.80
C LEU A 100 13.62 -8.80 -6.66
N ALA A 101 14.37 -8.98 -7.74
CA ALA A 101 15.83 -8.85 -7.75
C ALA A 101 16.25 -7.41 -7.44
N GLU A 102 15.57 -6.42 -8.03
CA GLU A 102 15.79 -5.01 -7.73
C GLU A 102 15.47 -4.70 -6.27
N ALA A 103 14.35 -5.22 -5.74
CA ALA A 103 13.98 -5.04 -4.33
C ALA A 103 15.08 -5.58 -3.40
N GLU A 104 15.59 -6.78 -3.67
CA GLU A 104 16.65 -7.41 -2.89
C GLU A 104 17.93 -6.57 -2.91
N GLU A 105 18.36 -6.11 -4.10
CA GLU A 105 19.55 -5.26 -4.24
C GLU A 105 19.42 -3.96 -3.46
N LEU A 106 18.28 -3.27 -3.52
CA LEU A 106 18.05 -2.05 -2.74
C LEU A 106 18.13 -2.29 -1.23
N LEU A 107 17.56 -3.41 -0.74
CA LEU A 107 17.62 -3.78 0.66
C LEU A 107 19.05 -4.09 1.12
N ASP A 108 19.84 -4.73 0.25
CA ASP A 108 21.26 -5.00 0.52
C ASP A 108 22.07 -3.70 0.59
N ILE A 109 21.83 -2.75 -0.31
CA ILE A 109 22.50 -1.45 -0.29
C ILE A 109 22.11 -0.68 0.98
N ALA A 110 20.81 -0.64 1.31
CA ALA A 110 20.32 0.04 2.49
C ALA A 110 20.95 -0.51 3.78
N ARG A 111 21.04 -1.84 3.90
CA ARG A 111 21.70 -2.50 5.05
C ARG A 111 23.19 -2.13 5.16
N ARG A 112 23.92 -2.14 4.04
CA ARG A 112 25.35 -1.79 4.02
C ARG A 112 25.61 -0.32 4.42
N ASN A 113 24.71 0.58 4.00
CA ASN A 113 24.87 2.03 4.22
C ASN A 113 24.14 2.53 5.47
N GLY A 114 23.48 1.64 6.23
CA GLY A 114 22.71 2.04 7.42
C GLY A 114 21.51 2.93 7.09
N CYS A 115 20.96 2.82 5.89
CA CYS A 115 19.84 3.63 5.43
C CYS A 115 18.49 3.00 5.78
N ILE A 116 17.53 3.83 6.14
CA ILE A 116 16.13 3.44 6.31
C ILE A 116 15.45 3.39 4.93
N VAL A 117 14.68 2.33 4.71
CA VAL A 117 13.77 2.17 3.56
C VAL A 117 12.36 1.98 4.10
N GLN A 118 11.45 2.87 3.74
CA GLN A 118 10.01 2.73 3.98
C GLN A 118 9.26 2.70 2.65
N ILE A 119 8.26 1.83 2.53
CA ILE A 119 7.46 1.70 1.31
C ILE A 119 6.10 2.36 1.48
N GLY A 120 5.63 3.08 0.45
CA GLY A 120 4.41 3.87 0.41
C GLY A 120 3.12 3.05 0.38
N HIS A 121 2.91 2.12 1.32
CA HIS A 121 1.64 1.44 1.50
C HIS A 121 0.72 2.24 2.43
N VAL A 122 0.27 3.39 1.94
CA VAL A 122 -0.52 4.40 2.67
C VAL A 122 -1.77 3.84 3.35
N GLU A 123 -2.35 2.76 2.82
CA GLU A 123 -3.55 2.14 3.41
C GLU A 123 -3.28 1.49 4.79
N ARG A 124 -2.04 1.22 5.19
CA ARG A 124 -1.72 0.85 6.58
C ARG A 124 -2.01 1.97 7.57
N PHE A 125 -1.99 3.21 7.11
CA PHE A 125 -2.32 4.41 7.89
C PHE A 125 -3.78 4.83 7.76
N ASN A 126 -4.58 4.08 7.00
CA ASN A 126 -6.02 4.27 6.93
C ASN A 126 -6.65 4.11 8.32
N ARG A 127 -7.55 5.04 8.68
CA ARG A 127 -8.18 5.07 10.01
C ARG A 127 -8.88 3.77 10.37
N ALA A 128 -9.61 3.16 9.41
CA ALA A 128 -10.31 1.89 9.63
C ALA A 128 -9.33 0.74 9.90
N VAL A 129 -8.23 0.66 9.15
CA VAL A 129 -7.18 -0.37 9.34
C VAL A 129 -6.53 -0.20 10.71
N ARG A 130 -6.09 1.02 11.06
CA ARG A 130 -5.47 1.32 12.36
C ARG A 130 -6.39 0.98 13.53
N ALA A 131 -7.69 1.27 13.39
CA ALA A 131 -8.68 0.96 14.41
C ALA A 131 -8.93 -0.54 14.57
N ALA A 132 -8.77 -1.32 13.49
CA ALA A 132 -9.01 -2.77 13.51
C ALA A 132 -7.85 -3.57 14.09
N LEU A 133 -6.60 -3.14 13.87
CA LEU A 133 -5.39 -3.89 14.24
C LEU A 133 -5.41 -4.47 15.67
N PRO A 134 -5.81 -3.72 16.74
CA PRO A 134 -5.85 -4.26 18.11
C PRO A 134 -6.90 -5.36 18.33
N HIS A 135 -7.84 -5.51 17.41
CA HIS A 135 -8.98 -6.45 17.52
C HIS A 135 -8.80 -7.69 16.64
N VAL A 136 -7.83 -7.69 15.71
CA VAL A 136 -7.56 -8.83 14.84
C VAL A 136 -6.76 -9.88 15.60
N SER A 137 -7.26 -11.11 15.61
CA SER A 137 -6.60 -12.24 16.27
C SER A 137 -6.86 -13.54 15.50
N LYS A 138 -5.79 -14.09 14.92
CA LYS A 138 -5.82 -15.36 14.16
C LYS A 138 -6.99 -15.42 13.18
N PRO A 139 -7.05 -14.53 12.19
CA PRO A 139 -8.12 -14.52 11.20
C PRO A 139 -8.18 -15.88 10.49
N ARG A 140 -9.39 -16.37 10.22
CA ARG A 140 -9.62 -17.63 9.50
C ARG A 140 -10.00 -17.39 8.05
N PHE A 141 -10.71 -16.28 7.81
CA PHE A 141 -11.12 -15.88 6.48
C PHE A 141 -11.12 -14.35 6.35
N ILE A 142 -10.61 -13.85 5.22
CA ILE A 142 -10.60 -12.43 4.90
C ILE A 142 -11.22 -12.25 3.51
N GLU A 143 -12.11 -11.28 3.38
CA GLU A 143 -12.60 -10.80 2.09
C GLU A 143 -12.20 -9.34 1.91
N SER A 144 -11.60 -9.02 0.78
CA SER A 144 -11.29 -7.65 0.38
C SER A 144 -11.87 -7.34 -0.98
N GLU A 145 -12.49 -6.18 -1.10
CA GLU A 145 -13.08 -5.69 -2.33
C GLU A 145 -12.65 -4.23 -2.55
N ARG A 146 -11.94 -4.01 -3.68
CA ARG A 146 -11.49 -2.68 -4.12
C ARG A 146 -11.96 -2.41 -5.54
N LEU A 147 -13.04 -1.66 -5.65
CA LEU A 147 -13.66 -1.28 -6.91
C LEU A 147 -13.43 0.21 -7.17
N ALA A 148 -12.97 0.55 -8.37
CA ALA A 148 -12.72 1.92 -8.79
C ALA A 148 -13.39 2.23 -10.11
N LEU A 149 -13.71 3.51 -10.32
CA LEU A 149 -14.12 4.02 -11.62
C LEU A 149 -12.92 3.96 -12.59
N PHE A 150 -13.19 3.80 -13.87
CA PHE A 150 -12.13 3.82 -14.87
C PHE A 150 -11.40 5.18 -14.88
N SER A 151 -10.09 5.10 -14.95
CA SER A 151 -9.19 6.24 -15.12
C SER A 151 -8.11 5.87 -16.12
N VAL A 152 -7.74 6.78 -17.00
CA VAL A 152 -6.61 6.60 -17.92
C VAL A 152 -5.29 6.47 -17.15
N ARG A 153 -5.18 7.14 -15.99
CA ARG A 153 -4.02 7.00 -15.12
C ARG A 153 -3.93 5.58 -14.57
N GLY A 154 -2.78 4.94 -14.73
CA GLY A 154 -2.50 3.57 -14.27
C GLY A 154 -3.13 2.48 -15.16
N SER A 155 -3.71 2.85 -16.34
CA SER A 155 -4.27 1.89 -17.29
C SER A 155 -3.22 1.07 -18.05
N ASP A 156 -1.98 1.49 -17.97
CA ASP A 156 -0.77 0.85 -18.51
C ASP A 156 -0.17 -0.23 -17.59
N VAL A 157 -0.72 -0.39 -16.38
CA VAL A 157 -0.27 -1.37 -15.39
C VAL A 157 -1.43 -2.30 -15.03
N ALA A 158 -1.16 -3.59 -14.76
CA ALA A 158 -2.18 -4.53 -14.30
C ALA A 158 -2.84 -4.04 -12.99
N VAL A 159 -4.17 -4.21 -12.89
CA VAL A 159 -4.94 -3.82 -11.69
C VAL A 159 -4.40 -4.45 -10.40
N VAL A 160 -3.72 -5.58 -10.51
CA VAL A 160 -3.07 -6.27 -9.39
C VAL A 160 -1.96 -5.41 -8.78
N LEU A 161 -1.09 -4.83 -9.61
CA LEU A 161 0.04 -3.99 -9.17
C LEU A 161 -0.38 -2.55 -8.84
N ASP A 162 -1.49 -2.08 -9.44
CA ASP A 162 -1.98 -0.72 -9.17
C ASP A 162 -2.91 -0.64 -7.95
N LEU A 163 -3.96 -1.48 -7.91
CA LEU A 163 -5.00 -1.43 -6.88
C LEU A 163 -4.91 -2.57 -5.87
N MET A 164 -4.81 -3.84 -6.33
CA MET A 164 -4.88 -5.00 -5.43
C MET A 164 -3.71 -5.06 -4.46
N ILE A 165 -2.55 -4.53 -4.81
CA ILE A 165 -1.34 -4.54 -3.97
C ILE A 165 -1.56 -3.86 -2.62
N HIS A 166 -2.44 -2.87 -2.51
CA HIS A 166 -2.80 -2.25 -1.25
C HIS A 166 -3.52 -3.23 -0.30
N ASP A 167 -4.43 -4.03 -0.85
CA ASP A 167 -5.18 -5.02 -0.08
C ASP A 167 -4.32 -6.24 0.22
N ILE A 168 -3.43 -6.63 -0.68
CA ILE A 168 -2.41 -7.66 -0.46
C ILE A 168 -1.56 -7.28 0.76
N ASP A 169 -1.04 -6.05 0.81
CA ASP A 169 -0.22 -5.57 1.91
C ASP A 169 -0.98 -5.59 3.26
N ILE A 170 -2.23 -5.12 3.28
CA ILE A 170 -3.08 -5.18 4.47
C ILE A 170 -3.28 -6.63 4.92
N VAL A 171 -3.65 -7.52 4.00
CA VAL A 171 -3.91 -8.94 4.29
C VAL A 171 -2.66 -9.62 4.85
N LEU A 172 -1.50 -9.41 4.22
CA LEU A 172 -0.21 -9.94 4.71
C LEU A 172 0.10 -9.46 6.12
N THR A 173 -0.20 -8.19 6.43
CA THR A 173 -0.01 -7.61 7.76
C THR A 173 -0.95 -8.22 8.80
N LEU A 174 -2.23 -8.40 8.44
CA LEU A 174 -3.25 -8.94 9.36
C LEU A 174 -3.05 -10.43 9.66
N VAL A 175 -2.56 -11.20 8.70
CA VAL A 175 -2.33 -12.65 8.85
C VAL A 175 -0.97 -12.94 9.48
N GLY A 176 0.10 -12.28 9.02
CA GLY A 176 1.46 -12.44 9.56
C GLY A 176 2.15 -13.75 9.19
N GLU A 177 1.58 -14.56 8.30
CA GLU A 177 2.04 -15.90 7.93
C GLU A 177 2.51 -15.95 6.47
N THR A 178 3.17 -17.05 6.09
CA THR A 178 3.63 -17.26 4.72
C THR A 178 2.48 -17.68 3.80
N VAL A 179 2.52 -17.21 2.55
CA VAL A 179 1.58 -17.60 1.49
C VAL A 179 2.02 -18.92 0.89
N GLU A 180 1.17 -19.94 1.00
CA GLU A 180 1.39 -21.28 0.43
C GLU A 180 0.84 -21.36 -0.99
N GLU A 181 -0.44 -21.10 -1.17
CA GLU A 181 -1.15 -21.32 -2.43
C GLU A 181 -1.85 -20.04 -2.91
N ILE A 182 -1.87 -19.85 -4.21
CA ILE A 182 -2.61 -18.78 -4.88
C ILE A 182 -3.40 -19.40 -6.03
N SER A 183 -4.69 -19.09 -6.09
CA SER A 183 -5.54 -19.33 -7.26
C SER A 183 -6.11 -17.98 -7.68
N ALA A 184 -6.02 -17.63 -8.96
CA ALA A 184 -6.41 -16.31 -9.42
C ALA A 184 -7.02 -16.33 -10.83
N VAL A 185 -7.89 -15.36 -11.07
CA VAL A 185 -8.47 -15.08 -12.38
C VAL A 185 -8.43 -13.57 -12.62
N GLY A 186 -8.19 -13.16 -13.84
CA GLY A 186 -8.20 -11.77 -14.26
C GLY A 186 -8.62 -11.61 -15.71
N VAL A 187 -9.19 -10.46 -16.03
CA VAL A 187 -9.73 -10.19 -17.37
C VAL A 187 -9.34 -8.78 -17.81
N PRO A 188 -8.74 -8.61 -19.00
CA PRO A 188 -8.64 -7.34 -19.69
C PRO A 188 -9.99 -7.05 -20.34
N VAL A 189 -10.60 -5.90 -20.06
CA VAL A 189 -11.94 -5.55 -20.57
C VAL A 189 -11.90 -4.27 -21.40
N LEU A 190 -11.32 -3.19 -20.86
CA LEU A 190 -11.20 -1.88 -21.51
C LEU A 190 -9.79 -1.59 -21.99
N THR A 191 -8.79 -2.20 -21.34
CA THR A 191 -7.39 -1.99 -21.67
C THR A 191 -6.72 -3.31 -22.06
N PRO A 192 -5.53 -3.29 -22.68
CA PRO A 192 -4.74 -4.51 -22.89
C PRO A 192 -4.25 -5.17 -21.59
N MET A 193 -4.28 -4.43 -20.48
CA MET A 193 -3.86 -4.91 -19.16
C MET A 193 -5.03 -5.51 -18.39
N LEU A 194 -4.76 -6.24 -17.33
CA LEU A 194 -5.80 -6.74 -16.43
C LEU A 194 -6.58 -5.58 -15.81
N ASP A 195 -7.88 -5.48 -16.07
CA ASP A 195 -8.78 -4.42 -15.57
C ASP A 195 -9.56 -4.88 -14.33
N ILE A 196 -9.78 -6.18 -14.20
CA ILE A 196 -10.35 -6.85 -13.03
C ILE A 196 -9.53 -8.09 -12.70
N ALA A 197 -9.35 -8.34 -11.42
CA ALA A 197 -8.72 -9.57 -10.91
C ALA A 197 -9.38 -10.01 -9.61
N ASN A 198 -9.48 -11.33 -9.42
CA ASN A 198 -9.83 -11.97 -8.16
C ASN A 198 -8.75 -12.99 -7.83
N ALA A 199 -8.29 -12.97 -6.59
CA ALA A 199 -7.30 -13.91 -6.08
C ALA A 199 -7.77 -14.55 -4.78
N ARG A 200 -7.62 -15.86 -4.67
CA ARG A 200 -7.74 -16.64 -3.45
C ARG A 200 -6.33 -17.00 -2.99
N VAL A 201 -5.97 -16.53 -1.80
CA VAL A 201 -4.65 -16.72 -1.19
C VAL A 201 -4.81 -17.57 0.05
N THR A 202 -4.08 -18.69 0.12
CA THR A 202 -4.05 -19.60 1.28
C THR A 202 -2.72 -19.45 2.00
N PHE A 203 -2.79 -19.33 3.32
CA PHE A 203 -1.62 -19.15 4.20
C PHE A 203 -1.29 -20.42 4.97
N SER A 204 -0.05 -20.53 5.46
CA SER A 204 0.46 -21.67 6.23
C SER A 204 -0.35 -21.97 7.50
N SER A 205 -1.01 -20.97 8.08
CA SER A 205 -1.95 -21.12 9.20
C SER A 205 -3.31 -21.73 8.80
N GLY A 206 -3.55 -21.96 7.50
CA GLY A 206 -4.86 -22.34 6.96
C GLY A 206 -5.84 -21.16 6.83
N THR A 207 -5.39 -19.94 7.11
CA THR A 207 -6.15 -18.72 6.79
C THR A 207 -6.30 -18.58 5.28
N VAL A 208 -7.47 -18.14 4.84
CA VAL A 208 -7.75 -17.88 3.42
C VAL A 208 -8.17 -16.43 3.24
N ALA A 209 -7.63 -15.77 2.23
CA ALA A 209 -8.06 -14.44 1.80
C ALA A 209 -8.60 -14.47 0.36
N ASN A 210 -9.79 -13.91 0.13
CA ASN A 210 -10.30 -13.60 -1.20
C ASN A 210 -10.16 -12.10 -1.44
N ILE A 211 -9.44 -11.73 -2.49
CA ILE A 211 -9.12 -10.33 -2.81
C ILE A 211 -9.64 -10.04 -4.22
N THR A 212 -10.54 -9.08 -4.34
CA THR A 212 -11.10 -8.63 -5.63
C THR A 212 -10.72 -7.17 -5.88
N SER A 213 -10.17 -6.88 -7.05
CA SER A 213 -9.89 -5.50 -7.47
C SER A 213 -10.33 -5.27 -8.90
N SER A 214 -11.00 -4.13 -9.14
CA SER A 214 -11.48 -3.72 -10.46
C SER A 214 -11.29 -2.21 -10.64
N ARG A 215 -10.83 -1.80 -11.83
CA ARG A 215 -10.77 -0.39 -12.24
C ARG A 215 -11.90 0.01 -13.19
N ILE A 216 -12.83 -0.89 -13.47
CA ILE A 216 -13.92 -0.71 -14.45
C ILE A 216 -15.30 -0.81 -13.80
N SER A 217 -15.39 -0.50 -12.53
CA SER A 217 -16.63 -0.59 -11.78
C SER A 217 -17.43 0.71 -11.87
N ARG A 218 -18.75 0.62 -11.72
CA ARG A 218 -19.65 1.77 -11.68
C ARG A 218 -19.50 2.57 -10.38
N ASP A 219 -19.31 1.86 -9.28
CA ASP A 219 -19.25 2.43 -7.94
C ASP A 219 -17.87 2.25 -7.34
N ARG A 220 -17.49 3.15 -6.44
CA ARG A 220 -16.26 3.02 -5.64
C ARG A 220 -16.55 2.23 -4.38
N VAL A 221 -15.81 1.12 -4.21
CA VAL A 221 -15.89 0.28 -3.00
C VAL A 221 -14.46 0.04 -2.50
N ARG A 222 -14.26 0.15 -1.20
CA ARG A 222 -13.02 -0.24 -0.52
C ARG A 222 -13.40 -0.86 0.81
N LYS A 223 -13.66 -2.17 0.83
CA LYS A 223 -14.16 -2.88 2.00
C LYS A 223 -13.31 -4.09 2.32
N ILE A 224 -13.12 -4.33 3.62
CA ILE A 224 -12.47 -5.54 4.12
C ILE A 224 -13.36 -6.15 5.22
N ARG A 225 -13.58 -7.46 5.15
CA ARG A 225 -14.22 -8.24 6.20
C ARG A 225 -13.25 -9.30 6.71
N ILE A 226 -13.11 -9.40 8.02
CA ILE A 226 -12.17 -10.29 8.69
C ILE A 226 -12.96 -11.19 9.63
N PHE A 227 -12.93 -12.50 9.40
CA PHE A 227 -13.66 -13.49 10.19
C PHE A 227 -12.67 -14.26 11.07
N GLN A 228 -12.95 -14.31 12.37
CA GLN A 228 -12.13 -14.94 13.40
C GLN A 228 -13.03 -15.60 14.48
N GLU A 229 -12.45 -16.43 15.37
CA GLU A 229 -13.26 -17.15 16.37
C GLU A 229 -14.09 -16.23 17.28
N SER A 230 -13.60 -15.04 17.58
CA SER A 230 -14.27 -14.07 18.45
C SER A 230 -15.37 -13.25 17.75
N GLY A 231 -15.60 -13.47 16.45
CA GLY A 231 -16.59 -12.72 15.66
C GLY A 231 -16.04 -12.28 14.31
N TYR A 232 -16.57 -11.18 13.77
CA TYR A 232 -16.06 -10.62 12.52
C TYR A 232 -15.92 -9.09 12.57
N ILE A 233 -14.95 -8.58 11.82
CA ILE A 233 -14.69 -7.16 11.67
C ILE A 233 -15.08 -6.75 10.25
N SER A 234 -15.81 -5.65 10.12
CA SER A 234 -16.20 -5.06 8.84
C SER A 234 -15.62 -3.66 8.73
N LEU A 235 -14.85 -3.40 7.70
CA LEU A 235 -14.17 -2.12 7.46
C LEU A 235 -14.68 -1.47 6.16
N ASP A 236 -14.91 -0.17 6.20
CA ASP A 236 -15.05 0.68 5.04
C ASP A 236 -13.85 1.63 4.99
N LEU A 237 -12.90 1.33 4.10
CA LEU A 237 -11.65 2.10 3.97
C LEU A 237 -11.89 3.46 3.31
N SER A 238 -12.96 3.60 2.52
CA SER A 238 -13.31 4.88 1.90
C SER A 238 -13.83 5.88 2.94
N ALA A 239 -14.63 5.38 3.89
CA ALA A 239 -15.15 6.19 4.99
C ALA A 239 -14.19 6.28 6.19
N GLY A 240 -13.15 5.44 6.24
CA GLY A 240 -12.25 5.32 7.39
C GLY A 240 -12.94 4.81 8.64
N THR A 241 -13.98 3.96 8.50
CA THR A 241 -14.81 3.45 9.60
C THR A 241 -14.84 1.94 9.63
N GLY A 242 -15.21 1.37 10.77
CA GLY A 242 -15.38 -0.06 10.90
C GLY A 242 -16.15 -0.44 12.15
N ASP A 243 -16.63 -1.68 12.16
CA ASP A 243 -17.32 -2.28 13.29
C ASP A 243 -16.72 -3.67 13.57
N PHE A 244 -16.56 -4.01 14.85
CA PHE A 244 -16.31 -5.36 15.30
C PHE A 244 -17.59 -5.95 15.87
N PHE A 245 -18.10 -6.97 15.22
CA PHE A 245 -19.24 -7.77 15.68
C PHE A 245 -18.70 -8.94 16.51
N ARG A 246 -18.53 -8.68 17.80
CA ARG A 246 -17.91 -9.62 18.74
C ARG A 246 -18.95 -10.57 19.31
N LEU A 247 -18.66 -11.90 19.29
CA LEU A 247 -19.52 -12.90 19.92
C LEU A 247 -19.62 -12.66 21.43
N LYS A 248 -20.84 -12.69 21.97
CA LYS A 248 -21.12 -12.62 23.42
C LYS A 248 -20.72 -13.89 24.16
N GLY A 249 -20.64 -15.01 23.43
CA GLY A 249 -20.28 -16.32 23.95
C GLY A 249 -20.46 -17.42 22.91
N LYS A 250 -20.15 -18.66 23.28
CA LYS A 250 -20.42 -19.80 22.39
C LYS A 250 -21.93 -20.07 22.34
N ILE A 251 -22.46 -20.20 21.11
CA ILE A 251 -23.85 -20.48 20.86
C ILE A 251 -24.03 -22.01 20.88
N ASP A 252 -24.92 -22.52 21.72
CA ASP A 252 -25.41 -23.92 21.62
C ASP A 252 -26.67 -23.91 20.74
N PRO A 253 -26.61 -24.46 19.50
CA PRO A 253 -27.79 -24.48 18.61
C PRO A 253 -29.03 -25.14 19.23
N ARG A 254 -28.86 -26.02 20.22
CA ARG A 254 -29.96 -26.72 20.91
C ARG A 254 -30.73 -25.82 21.90
N GLN A 255 -30.13 -24.68 22.26
CA GLN A 255 -30.74 -23.72 23.19
C GLN A 255 -31.35 -22.51 22.46
N LEU A 256 -31.30 -22.51 21.14
CA LEU A 256 -31.89 -21.43 20.34
C LEU A 256 -33.44 -21.56 20.41
N PRO A 257 -34.15 -20.42 20.50
CA PRO A 257 -35.62 -20.42 20.46
C PRO A 257 -36.10 -20.91 19.09
N ALA A 258 -37.27 -21.56 19.08
CA ALA A 258 -37.90 -22.08 17.87
C ALA A 258 -38.55 -20.96 17.00
N GLY A 259 -37.87 -19.88 16.79
CA GLY A 259 -38.37 -18.71 16.04
C GLY A 259 -37.23 -17.87 15.39
N PRO A 260 -37.56 -16.79 14.69
CA PRO A 260 -36.56 -15.91 14.14
C PRO A 260 -35.68 -15.32 15.25
N VAL A 261 -34.38 -15.49 15.14
CA VAL A 261 -33.39 -14.89 16.05
C VAL A 261 -32.64 -13.77 15.32
N SER A 262 -32.37 -12.69 16.02
CA SER A 262 -31.54 -11.60 15.47
C SER A 262 -30.07 -11.89 15.74
N ILE A 263 -29.20 -11.56 14.78
CA ILE A 263 -27.75 -11.65 15.01
C ILE A 263 -27.31 -10.79 16.21
N THR A 264 -28.00 -9.70 16.49
CA THR A 264 -27.75 -8.81 17.63
C THR A 264 -27.95 -9.47 19.00
N ASP A 265 -28.67 -10.58 19.05
CA ASP A 265 -28.83 -11.35 20.29
C ASP A 265 -27.52 -12.07 20.69
N PHE A 266 -26.65 -12.34 19.72
CA PHE A 266 -25.42 -13.13 19.87
C PHE A 266 -24.13 -12.34 19.75
N VAL A 267 -24.19 -11.11 19.21
CA VAL A 267 -23.01 -10.26 19.02
C VAL A 267 -23.19 -8.90 19.66
N ASP A 268 -22.07 -8.35 20.15
CA ASP A 268 -21.94 -6.94 20.48
C ASP A 268 -21.36 -6.22 19.27
N ARG A 269 -22.01 -5.15 18.82
CA ARG A 269 -21.45 -4.24 17.82
C ARG A 269 -20.55 -3.22 18.51
N ILE A 270 -19.26 -3.26 18.22
CA ILE A 270 -18.24 -2.35 18.77
C ILE A 270 -17.75 -1.48 17.63
N PRO A 271 -18.15 -0.18 17.58
CA PRO A 271 -17.58 0.75 16.61
C PRO A 271 -16.07 0.88 16.80
N LEU A 272 -15.31 0.72 15.72
CA LEU A 272 -13.86 0.82 15.74
C LEU A 272 -13.44 2.27 15.53
N THR A 273 -12.58 2.78 16.40
CA THR A 273 -12.12 4.16 16.36
C THR A 273 -10.60 4.25 16.44
N ALA A 274 -10.03 5.16 15.67
CA ALA A 274 -8.64 5.58 15.78
C ALA A 274 -8.56 7.10 15.61
N PRO A 275 -7.49 7.75 16.11
CA PRO A 275 -7.29 9.18 15.92
C PRO A 275 -7.36 9.58 14.45
N GLU A 276 -7.95 10.74 14.17
CA GLU A 276 -7.99 11.30 12.82
C GLU A 276 -6.60 11.71 12.33
N GLY A 277 -6.43 11.78 11.02
CA GLY A 277 -5.20 12.21 10.38
C GLY A 277 -5.24 11.90 8.89
N GLU A 278 -4.59 12.70 8.09
CA GLU A 278 -4.38 12.43 6.67
C GLU A 278 -3.41 11.23 6.55
N PRO A 279 -3.81 10.11 5.93
CA PRO A 279 -2.99 8.88 5.92
C PRO A 279 -1.56 9.09 5.44
N LEU A 280 -1.35 9.83 4.35
CA LEU A 280 -0.02 10.12 3.82
C LEU A 280 0.83 10.97 4.80
N ARG A 281 0.22 11.89 5.54
CA ARG A 281 0.92 12.65 6.58
C ARG A 281 1.38 11.72 7.72
N LEU A 282 0.48 10.84 8.20
CA LEU A 282 0.82 9.86 9.24
C LEU A 282 1.92 8.90 8.79
N GLU A 283 1.94 8.57 7.52
CA GLU A 283 2.98 7.74 6.90
C GLU A 283 4.34 8.46 6.90
N PHE A 284 4.37 9.76 6.57
CA PHE A 284 5.59 10.56 6.71
C PHE A 284 6.02 10.72 8.16
N ASP A 285 5.10 10.99 9.09
CA ASP A 285 5.42 11.04 10.53
C ASP A 285 6.11 9.74 10.98
N SER A 286 5.61 8.58 10.53
CA SER A 286 6.23 7.27 10.79
C SER A 286 7.64 7.17 10.20
N PHE A 287 7.84 7.59 8.95
CA PHE A 287 9.15 7.60 8.31
C PHE A 287 10.15 8.48 9.04
N LEU A 288 9.75 9.68 9.44
CA LEU A 288 10.59 10.61 10.19
C LEU A 288 11.03 10.06 11.55
N LEU A 289 10.10 9.42 12.27
CA LEU A 289 10.42 8.76 13.55
C LEU A 289 11.43 7.62 13.34
N ALA A 290 11.26 6.83 12.27
CA ALA A 290 12.20 5.75 11.96
C ALA A 290 13.60 6.27 11.59
N VAL A 291 13.69 7.33 10.77
CA VAL A 291 14.97 7.95 10.40
C VAL A 291 15.70 8.52 11.61
N ARG A 292 14.96 9.05 12.59
CA ARG A 292 15.53 9.56 13.86
C ARG A 292 15.90 8.46 14.85
N GLY A 293 15.48 7.23 14.62
CA GLY A 293 15.64 6.13 15.57
C GLY A 293 14.67 6.15 16.73
N ASP A 294 13.62 6.99 16.67
CA ASP A 294 12.61 7.15 17.73
C ASP A 294 11.54 6.05 17.69
N ALA A 295 11.34 5.40 16.53
CA ALA A 295 10.41 4.29 16.35
C ALA A 295 10.90 3.33 15.26
N PRO A 296 10.43 2.07 15.24
CA PRO A 296 10.67 1.15 14.11
C PRO A 296 9.94 1.61 12.86
N VAL A 297 10.45 1.20 11.68
CA VAL A 297 9.77 1.40 10.39
C VAL A 297 8.44 0.64 10.40
N VAL A 298 7.33 1.30 10.08
CA VAL A 298 6.00 0.68 10.07
C VAL A 298 5.77 -0.15 8.82
N VAL A 299 6.21 0.33 7.67
CA VAL A 299 6.14 -0.38 6.38
C VAL A 299 7.54 -0.59 5.85
N THR A 300 8.13 -1.71 6.21
CA THR A 300 9.54 -2.00 5.87
C THR A 300 9.70 -2.31 4.38
N GLY A 301 10.93 -2.21 3.88
CA GLY A 301 11.25 -2.68 2.53
C GLY A 301 10.97 -4.18 2.34
N GLU A 302 11.12 -5.01 3.39
CA GLU A 302 10.75 -6.43 3.36
C GLU A 302 9.22 -6.61 3.23
N ASP A 303 8.41 -5.74 3.84
CA ASP A 303 6.95 -5.73 3.65
C ASP A 303 6.59 -5.42 2.20
N GLY A 304 7.20 -4.38 1.62
CA GLY A 304 7.02 -4.03 0.21
C GLY A 304 7.45 -5.15 -0.74
N LYS A 305 8.58 -5.80 -0.47
CA LYS A 305 9.05 -6.97 -1.24
C LYS A 305 8.07 -8.14 -1.13
N ARG A 306 7.52 -8.42 0.06
CA ARG A 306 6.51 -9.48 0.24
C ARG A 306 5.22 -9.17 -0.52
N ALA A 307 4.73 -7.93 -0.45
CA ALA A 307 3.54 -7.51 -1.18
C ALA A 307 3.75 -7.62 -2.70
N LEU A 308 4.90 -7.18 -3.21
CA LEU A 308 5.29 -7.32 -4.61
C LEU A 308 5.36 -8.79 -5.03
N ALA A 309 5.97 -9.66 -4.22
CA ALA A 309 6.09 -11.09 -4.50
C ALA A 309 4.72 -11.76 -4.68
N VAL A 310 3.78 -11.47 -3.79
CA VAL A 310 2.41 -12.00 -3.89
C VAL A 310 1.69 -11.42 -5.11
N ALA A 311 1.82 -10.12 -5.39
CA ALA A 311 1.22 -9.50 -6.56
C ALA A 311 1.73 -10.10 -7.87
N LEU A 312 3.04 -10.32 -8.00
CA LEU A 312 3.64 -10.97 -9.19
C LEU A 312 3.21 -12.44 -9.33
N ARG A 313 3.10 -13.18 -8.21
CA ARG A 313 2.58 -14.56 -8.24
C ARG A 313 1.12 -14.60 -8.69
N ILE A 314 0.29 -13.62 -8.29
CA ILE A 314 -1.10 -13.51 -8.75
C ILE A 314 -1.16 -13.24 -10.26
N VAL A 315 -0.34 -12.32 -10.77
CA VAL A 315 -0.26 -12.04 -12.21
C VAL A 315 0.16 -13.29 -12.98
N ALA A 316 1.23 -13.96 -12.55
CA ALA A 316 1.71 -15.19 -13.18
C ALA A 316 0.66 -16.33 -13.16
N GLU A 317 -0.12 -16.45 -12.08
CA GLU A 317 -1.19 -17.45 -11.98
C GLU A 317 -2.33 -17.15 -12.96
N ILE A 318 -2.71 -15.87 -13.12
CA ILE A 318 -3.71 -15.45 -14.11
C ILE A 318 -3.23 -15.75 -15.53
N GLU A 319 -1.97 -15.47 -15.84
CA GLU A 319 -1.38 -15.75 -17.16
C GLU A 319 -1.34 -17.26 -17.47
N ARG A 320 -1.02 -18.07 -16.45
CA ARG A 320 -0.94 -19.54 -16.60
C ARG A 320 -2.29 -20.17 -16.83
N THR A 321 -3.36 -19.66 -16.20
CA THR A 321 -4.71 -20.28 -16.19
C THR A 321 -5.69 -19.62 -17.15
N GLY A 322 -5.41 -18.37 -17.56
CA GLY A 322 -6.27 -17.60 -18.44
C GLY A 322 -6.16 -18.00 -19.91
N PRO A 323 -7.14 -17.63 -20.75
CA PRO A 323 -6.96 -17.68 -22.20
C PRO A 323 -5.76 -16.80 -22.56
N ALA A 324 -4.92 -17.24 -23.51
CA ALA A 324 -3.76 -16.49 -23.97
C ALA A 324 -4.16 -15.02 -24.23
N LEU A 325 -3.63 -14.10 -23.45
CA LEU A 325 -3.88 -12.66 -23.63
C LEU A 325 -3.37 -12.30 -25.03
N ALA A 326 -4.24 -11.79 -25.89
CA ALA A 326 -3.88 -11.44 -27.25
C ALA A 326 -2.86 -10.29 -27.25
N GLY A 327 -1.57 -10.64 -27.47
CA GLY A 327 -0.47 -9.70 -27.63
C GLY A 327 0.40 -9.51 -26.40
N GLU A 328 1.69 -9.47 -26.61
CA GLU A 328 2.86 -9.33 -25.73
C GLU A 328 2.84 -8.26 -24.60
N ALA A 329 1.80 -8.16 -23.82
CA ALA A 329 1.51 -6.96 -23.02
C ALA A 329 1.55 -7.13 -21.50
N VAL A 330 2.02 -8.23 -20.92
CA VAL A 330 1.95 -8.42 -19.46
C VAL A 330 3.30 -8.42 -18.75
N ALA A 331 4.39 -8.49 -19.46
CA ALA A 331 5.69 -8.23 -18.87
C ALA A 331 5.87 -6.70 -18.71
N LEU A 332 6.14 -6.23 -17.48
CA LEU A 332 6.85 -4.97 -17.29
C LEU A 332 8.09 -5.05 -18.19
N ARG A 333 8.03 -4.42 -19.38
CA ARG A 333 9.23 -4.31 -20.21
C ARG A 333 10.25 -3.55 -19.38
N ALA A 334 11.33 -4.28 -19.06
CA ALA A 334 12.54 -3.77 -18.43
C ALA A 334 13.11 -2.58 -19.20
#